data_3215a6f0a14d6a73dd860de2857838f6
#
_entry.id   3215a6f0a14d6a73dd860de2857838f6
#
_cell.length_a   1.000
_cell.length_b   1.000
_cell.length_c   1.000
_cell.angle_alpha   90.00
_cell.angle_beta   90.00
_cell.angle_gamma   90.00
#
_symmetry.space_group_name_H-M   'P 1'
#
loop_
_entity.id
_entity.type
_entity.pdbx_description
1 polymer ?
#
loop_
_entity_poly.entity_id
_entity_poly.type
_entity_poly.pdbx_seq_one_letter_code
_entity_poly.pdbx_strand_id
1 'polypeptide(L)'
;EHAPAAARVERVDIADLEPGGWSAADEQGFHIVASQDQTAHTTLVSPDIATCDDCLRELFDPADRRYHYPFINCTNCGPRFTIIRSLPYDRAATSMDRFPMCPECAAEYANPLDRRFHAQPDACFDCGPHITWREAVNGDACGNSSATPAVGTTREASDAIIERCVE
;
A
#
# COMPACT_ATOMS: atom_id res chain seq x y z
N GLU A 1 -20.74 -13.20 3.89
CA GLU A 1 -20.23 -14.42 4.57
C GLU A 1 -18.71 -14.59 4.39
N HIS A 2 -18.06 -13.78 3.56
CA HIS A 2 -16.62 -13.77 3.31
C HIS A 2 -16.00 -12.40 3.63
N ALA A 3 -16.15 -11.96 4.88
CA ALA A 3 -15.47 -10.73 5.31
C ALA A 3 -13.96 -10.95 5.36
N PRO A 4 -13.13 -9.93 5.00
CA PRO A 4 -11.69 -9.99 5.20
C PRO A 4 -11.33 -10.33 6.64
N ALA A 5 -10.21 -11.02 6.87
CA ALA A 5 -9.82 -11.52 8.19
C ALA A 5 -9.72 -10.43 9.28
N ALA A 6 -9.40 -9.19 8.89
CA ALA A 6 -9.33 -8.05 9.80
C ALA A 6 -10.66 -7.29 9.96
N ALA A 7 -11.70 -7.66 9.20
CA ALA A 7 -12.99 -6.99 9.29
C ALA A 7 -13.78 -7.47 10.52
N ARG A 8 -14.30 -6.53 11.28
CA ARG A 8 -15.22 -6.80 12.38
C ARG A 8 -16.62 -6.41 11.95
N VAL A 9 -17.44 -7.40 11.59
CA VAL A 9 -18.83 -7.20 11.23
C VAL A 9 -19.68 -7.24 12.50
N GLU A 10 -20.17 -6.10 12.94
CA GLU A 10 -21.01 -6.00 14.13
C GLU A 10 -22.49 -6.24 13.81
N ARG A 11 -22.93 -5.83 12.62
CA ARG A 11 -24.31 -5.98 12.19
C ARG A 11 -24.41 -5.96 10.67
N VAL A 12 -25.36 -6.69 10.12
CA VAL A 12 -25.75 -6.66 8.70
C VAL A 12 -27.24 -6.35 8.64
N ASP A 13 -27.60 -5.23 8.04
CA ASP A 13 -28.97 -4.86 7.75
C ASP A 13 -29.24 -5.08 6.26
N ILE A 14 -30.31 -5.79 5.94
CA ILE A 14 -30.78 -6.00 4.58
C ILE A 14 -32.13 -5.29 4.45
N ALA A 15 -32.23 -4.40 3.48
CA ALA A 15 -33.48 -3.73 3.16
C ALA A 15 -33.71 -3.79 1.66
N ASP A 16 -34.96 -3.99 1.26
CA ASP A 16 -35.37 -3.86 -0.13
C ASP A 16 -35.32 -2.38 -0.53
N LEU A 17 -34.79 -2.11 -1.71
CA LEU A 17 -34.76 -0.76 -2.26
C LEU A 17 -36.14 -0.43 -2.86
N GLU A 18 -36.68 0.73 -2.49
CA GLU A 18 -37.90 1.22 -3.08
C GLU A 18 -37.76 1.46 -4.59
N PRO A 19 -38.77 1.10 -5.40
CA PRO A 19 -38.77 1.35 -6.83
C PRO A 19 -38.53 2.84 -7.14
N GLY A 20 -37.46 3.16 -7.86
CA GLY A 20 -37.07 4.53 -8.21
C GLY A 20 -35.86 5.08 -7.45
N GLY A 21 -35.30 4.33 -6.49
CA GLY A 21 -34.04 4.68 -5.80
C GLY A 21 -32.77 4.44 -6.62
N TRP A 22 -32.90 3.87 -7.84
CA TRP A 22 -31.79 3.55 -8.74
C TRP A 22 -31.86 4.40 -10.00
N SER A 23 -30.71 4.88 -10.46
CA SER A 23 -30.56 5.51 -11.77
C SER A 23 -30.17 4.45 -12.81
N ALA A 24 -30.41 4.73 -14.09
CA ALA A 24 -29.94 3.86 -15.18
C ALA A 24 -28.41 3.65 -15.20
N ALA A 25 -27.67 4.52 -14.53
CA ALA A 25 -26.22 4.36 -14.32
C ALA A 25 -25.92 3.26 -13.28
N ASP A 26 -26.79 3.04 -12.31
CA ASP A 26 -26.63 2.03 -11.26
C ASP A 26 -26.90 0.60 -11.79
N GLU A 27 -27.60 0.47 -12.90
CA GLU A 27 -27.86 -0.82 -13.56
C GLU A 27 -26.62 -1.40 -14.27
N GLN A 28 -25.56 -0.60 -14.45
CA GLN A 28 -24.31 -1.03 -15.11
C GLN A 28 -23.30 -1.69 -14.19
N GLY A 29 -23.65 -1.94 -12.92
CA GLY A 29 -22.81 -2.62 -11.95
C GLY A 29 -22.08 -1.67 -10.99
N PHE A 30 -21.09 -2.21 -10.30
CA PHE A 30 -20.32 -1.48 -9.29
C PHE A 30 -19.36 -0.49 -9.95
N HIS A 31 -19.44 0.77 -9.56
CA HIS A 31 -18.55 1.84 -10.03
C HIS A 31 -17.80 2.49 -8.88
N ILE A 32 -16.51 2.70 -9.05
CA ILE A 32 -15.71 3.51 -8.14
C ILE A 32 -15.70 4.94 -8.66
N VAL A 33 -16.25 5.85 -7.87
CA VAL A 33 -16.21 7.29 -8.16
C VAL A 33 -15.01 7.94 -7.47
N ALA A 34 -14.55 9.07 -8.02
CA ALA A 34 -13.47 9.82 -7.38
C ALA A 34 -13.88 10.30 -5.98
N SER A 35 -12.93 10.26 -5.05
CA SER A 35 -13.14 10.73 -3.69
C SER A 35 -13.55 12.20 -3.67
N GLN A 36 -14.54 12.51 -2.84
CA GLN A 36 -14.99 13.88 -2.64
C GLN A 36 -14.37 14.45 -1.37
N ASP A 37 -13.81 15.65 -1.48
CA ASP A 37 -13.27 16.38 -0.33
C ASP A 37 -14.45 16.89 0.51
N GLN A 38 -14.75 16.20 1.59
CA GLN A 38 -15.79 16.59 2.54
C GLN A 38 -15.17 17.39 3.68
N THR A 39 -15.78 18.53 4.00
CA THR A 39 -15.32 19.45 5.04
C THR A 39 -15.33 18.88 6.46
N ALA A 40 -15.94 17.72 6.67
CA ALA A 40 -15.93 16.99 7.94
C ALA A 40 -15.25 15.63 7.75
N HIS A 41 -13.96 15.54 8.04
CA HIS A 41 -13.22 14.29 8.08
C HIS A 41 -13.61 13.49 9.32
N THR A 42 -14.57 12.58 9.18
CA THR A 42 -15.01 11.68 10.26
C THR A 42 -14.29 10.34 10.21
N THR A 43 -13.52 10.08 9.16
CA THR A 43 -12.80 8.81 8.97
C THR A 43 -11.57 8.77 9.87
N LEU A 44 -11.55 7.81 10.79
CA LEU A 44 -10.38 7.54 11.61
C LEU A 44 -9.34 6.78 10.78
N VAL A 45 -8.08 7.20 10.89
CA VAL A 45 -6.95 6.44 10.36
C VAL A 45 -6.69 5.28 11.31
N SER A 46 -6.80 4.05 10.83
CA SER A 46 -6.46 2.87 11.63
C SER A 46 -4.94 2.83 11.89
N PRO A 47 -4.51 2.30 13.04
CA PRO A 47 -3.09 2.03 13.26
C PRO A 47 -2.58 0.98 12.26
N ASP A 48 -1.28 1.00 12.01
CA ASP A 48 -0.63 -0.01 11.19
C ASP A 48 -0.80 -1.39 11.83
N ILE A 49 -1.10 -2.38 11.00
CA ILE A 49 -1.13 -3.79 11.40
C ILE A 49 0.03 -4.54 10.72
N ALA A 50 0.35 -5.71 11.24
CA ALA A 50 1.42 -6.54 10.70
C ALA A 50 1.18 -6.93 9.23
N THR A 51 2.26 -7.23 8.53
CA THR A 51 2.20 -7.83 7.20
C THR A 51 1.39 -9.13 7.25
N CYS A 52 0.42 -9.30 6.35
CA CYS A 52 -0.44 -10.49 6.32
C CYS A 52 0.32 -11.71 5.79
N ASP A 53 -0.20 -12.91 6.09
CA ASP A 53 0.44 -14.18 5.71
C ASP A 53 0.63 -14.33 4.19
N ASP A 54 -0.28 -13.79 3.38
CA ASP A 54 -0.14 -13.80 1.93
C ASP A 54 1.04 -12.95 1.47
N CYS A 55 1.18 -11.74 2.02
CA CYS A 55 2.33 -10.90 1.71
C CYS A 55 3.64 -11.49 2.25
N LEU A 56 3.61 -12.14 3.43
CA LEU A 56 4.79 -12.85 3.94
C LEU A 56 5.19 -14.02 3.03
N ARG A 57 4.22 -14.78 2.53
CA ARG A 57 4.50 -15.86 1.59
C ARG A 57 5.15 -15.34 0.30
N GLU A 58 4.62 -14.27 -0.31
CA GLU A 58 5.21 -13.64 -1.49
C GLU A 58 6.59 -13.05 -1.20
N LEU A 59 6.76 -12.42 -0.03
CA LEU A 59 8.04 -11.84 0.40
C LEU A 59 9.16 -12.88 0.45
N PHE A 60 8.85 -14.13 0.79
CA PHE A 60 9.82 -15.22 0.93
C PHE A 60 9.76 -16.25 -0.21
N ASP A 61 8.94 -16.03 -1.23
CA ASP A 61 8.90 -16.89 -2.42
C ASP A 61 9.88 -16.37 -3.50
N PRO A 62 10.97 -17.11 -3.80
CA PRO A 62 11.93 -16.71 -4.82
C PRO A 62 11.34 -16.57 -6.24
N ALA A 63 10.15 -17.14 -6.48
CA ALA A 63 9.46 -17.03 -7.77
C ALA A 63 8.56 -15.78 -7.84
N ASP A 64 8.31 -15.11 -6.72
CA ASP A 64 7.47 -13.91 -6.69
C ASP A 64 8.26 -12.64 -7.09
N ARG A 65 7.63 -11.74 -7.84
CA ARG A 65 8.24 -10.49 -8.27
C ARG A 65 8.51 -9.51 -7.12
N ARG A 66 7.89 -9.72 -5.95
CA ARG A 66 8.12 -8.97 -4.71
C ARG A 66 8.98 -9.75 -3.70
N TYR A 67 9.65 -10.80 -4.15
CA TYR A 67 10.60 -11.52 -3.31
C TYR A 67 11.63 -10.56 -2.69
N HIS A 68 11.68 -10.52 -1.35
CA HIS A 68 12.50 -9.60 -0.55
C HIS A 68 12.22 -8.09 -0.77
N TYR A 69 11.03 -7.73 -1.33
CA TYR A 69 10.67 -6.33 -1.46
C TYR A 69 10.19 -5.76 -0.11
N PRO A 70 10.96 -4.83 0.53
CA PRO A 70 10.73 -4.46 1.94
C PRO A 70 9.45 -3.63 2.17
N PHE A 71 8.84 -3.09 1.11
CA PHE A 71 7.61 -2.30 1.18
C PHE A 71 6.38 -3.05 0.68
N ILE A 72 6.44 -4.40 0.68
CA ILE A 72 5.30 -5.23 0.26
C ILE A 72 4.05 -4.93 1.08
N ASN A 73 2.91 -4.76 0.40
CA ASN A 73 1.63 -4.48 1.03
C ASN A 73 0.46 -4.95 0.16
N CYS A 74 -0.72 -5.07 0.76
CA CYS A 74 -2.00 -5.31 0.10
C CYS A 74 -3.15 -4.75 0.96
N THR A 75 -4.39 -4.90 0.52
CA THR A 75 -5.56 -4.44 1.28
C THR A 75 -5.73 -5.16 2.62
N ASN A 76 -5.34 -6.44 2.72
CA ASN A 76 -5.39 -7.19 3.99
C ASN A 76 -4.36 -6.69 5.02
N CYS A 77 -3.23 -6.13 4.58
CA CYS A 77 -2.26 -5.46 5.45
C CYS A 77 -2.76 -4.10 5.95
N GLY A 78 -3.79 -3.56 5.30
CA GLY A 78 -4.37 -2.26 5.63
C GLY A 78 -3.51 -1.05 5.26
N PRO A 79 -3.96 0.14 5.62
CA PRO A 79 -3.26 1.39 5.36
C PRO A 79 -1.94 1.46 6.12
N ARG A 80 -1.05 2.37 5.68
CA ARG A 80 0.21 2.70 6.36
C ARG A 80 0.18 4.15 6.78
N PHE A 81 0.14 4.39 8.08
CA PHE A 81 0.09 5.73 8.65
C PHE A 81 1.23 6.62 8.15
N THR A 82 2.43 6.05 8.05
CA THR A 82 3.65 6.79 7.66
C THR A 82 3.65 7.37 6.25
N ILE A 83 2.78 6.88 5.36
CA ILE A 83 2.68 7.43 3.99
C ILE A 83 1.59 8.49 3.85
N ILE A 84 0.69 8.65 4.82
CA ILE A 84 -0.48 9.53 4.74
C ILE A 84 -0.04 10.99 4.81
N ARG A 85 -0.50 11.81 3.88
CA ARG A 85 -0.32 13.28 3.91
C ARG A 85 -1.61 13.99 4.25
N SER A 86 -2.73 13.51 3.71
CA SER A 86 -4.06 14.05 3.96
C SER A 86 -5.13 12.97 3.79
N LEU A 87 -6.35 13.28 4.21
CA LEU A 87 -7.55 12.47 3.94
C LEU A 87 -8.33 13.10 2.78
N PRO A 88 -9.07 12.32 2.01
CA PRO A 88 -9.26 10.86 2.10
C PRO A 88 -7.99 10.06 1.79
N TYR A 89 -7.92 8.80 2.27
CA TYR A 89 -6.76 7.93 2.07
C TYR A 89 -6.73 7.38 0.64
N ASP A 90 -6.32 8.22 -0.28
CA ASP A 90 -6.10 7.87 -1.69
C ASP A 90 -4.63 8.03 -2.06
N ARG A 91 -4.14 7.30 -3.07
CA ARG A 91 -2.73 7.32 -3.46
C ARG A 91 -2.20 8.74 -3.70
N ALA A 92 -2.98 9.61 -4.34
CA ALA A 92 -2.64 11.00 -4.55
C ALA A 92 -2.47 11.81 -3.25
N ALA A 93 -3.15 11.41 -2.17
CA ALA A 93 -3.06 11.99 -0.84
C ALA A 93 -1.99 11.33 0.05
N THR A 94 -1.14 10.51 -0.51
CA THR A 94 -0.04 9.80 0.18
C THR A 94 1.33 10.17 -0.40
N SER A 95 2.42 9.73 0.24
CA SER A 95 3.76 9.85 -0.30
C SER A 95 3.99 8.96 -1.53
N MET A 96 3.07 8.03 -1.81
CA MET A 96 3.12 7.13 -2.97
C MET A 96 2.76 7.80 -4.30
N ASP A 97 2.25 9.03 -4.29
CA ASP A 97 1.97 9.84 -5.49
C ASP A 97 3.21 10.02 -6.38
N ARG A 98 4.40 10.01 -5.78
CA ARG A 98 5.70 10.15 -6.47
C ARG A 98 6.17 8.89 -7.19
N PHE A 99 5.49 7.77 -6.99
CA PHE A 99 5.84 6.46 -7.51
C PHE A 99 4.77 6.00 -8.51
N PRO A 100 4.87 6.38 -9.80
CA PRO A 100 3.96 5.89 -10.82
C PRO A 100 4.09 4.37 -10.94
N MET A 101 2.96 3.69 -10.95
CA MET A 101 2.92 2.23 -11.00
C MET A 101 3.46 1.69 -12.33
N CYS A 102 4.22 0.61 -12.29
CA CYS A 102 4.50 -0.21 -13.45
C CYS A 102 3.21 -0.86 -13.98
N PRO A 103 3.20 -1.38 -15.23
CA PRO A 103 2.00 -1.98 -15.81
C PRO A 103 1.40 -3.11 -14.96
N GLU A 104 2.23 -3.94 -14.34
CA GLU A 104 1.81 -5.06 -13.49
C GLU A 104 1.13 -4.57 -12.20
N CYS A 105 1.75 -3.63 -11.47
CA CYS A 105 1.13 -3.03 -10.28
C CYS A 105 -0.15 -2.28 -10.63
N ALA A 106 -0.19 -1.56 -11.76
CA ALA A 106 -1.39 -0.88 -12.20
C ALA A 106 -2.53 -1.86 -12.53
N ALA A 107 -2.22 -3.02 -13.12
CA ALA A 107 -3.19 -4.07 -13.41
C ALA A 107 -3.77 -4.68 -12.11
N GLU A 108 -2.92 -4.98 -11.11
CA GLU A 108 -3.36 -5.47 -9.80
C GLU A 108 -4.23 -4.42 -9.09
N TYR A 109 -3.79 -3.17 -9.09
CA TYR A 109 -4.51 -2.06 -8.46
C TYR A 109 -5.90 -1.82 -9.05
N ALA A 110 -6.06 -2.02 -10.36
CA ALA A 110 -7.32 -1.84 -11.07
C ALA A 110 -8.24 -3.09 -11.09
N ASN A 111 -7.74 -4.25 -10.70
CA ASN A 111 -8.48 -5.51 -10.75
C ASN A 111 -9.27 -5.76 -9.45
N PRO A 112 -10.62 -5.72 -9.48
CA PRO A 112 -11.44 -5.95 -8.29
C PRO A 112 -11.30 -7.35 -7.68
N LEU A 113 -10.74 -8.31 -8.41
CA LEU A 113 -10.49 -9.66 -7.92
C LEU A 113 -9.10 -9.82 -7.32
N ASP A 114 -8.26 -8.81 -7.41
CA ASP A 114 -6.91 -8.83 -6.86
C ASP A 114 -6.89 -8.34 -5.41
N ARG A 115 -6.03 -8.94 -4.60
CA ARG A 115 -5.76 -8.58 -3.21
C ARG A 115 -5.16 -7.17 -3.08
N ARG A 116 -4.64 -6.61 -4.16
CA ARG A 116 -4.09 -5.24 -4.23
C ARG A 116 -5.02 -4.23 -4.87
N PHE A 117 -6.28 -4.63 -5.13
CA PHE A 117 -7.28 -3.71 -5.63
C PHE A 117 -7.39 -2.47 -4.74
N HIS A 118 -7.08 -1.29 -5.30
CA HIS A 118 -7.02 -0.02 -4.58
C HIS A 118 -6.15 -0.01 -3.31
N ALA A 119 -5.14 -0.89 -3.21
CA ALA A 119 -4.15 -0.83 -2.16
C ALA A 119 -3.22 0.38 -2.39
N GLN A 120 -3.41 1.46 -1.67
CA GLN A 120 -2.68 2.72 -1.90
C GLN A 120 -1.15 2.58 -1.82
N PRO A 121 -0.56 1.69 -0.95
CA PRO A 121 0.87 1.44 -0.91
C PRO A 121 1.39 0.49 -1.99
N ASP A 122 0.53 -0.05 -2.88
CA ASP A 122 0.95 -1.05 -3.85
C ASP A 122 2.13 -0.59 -4.70
N ALA A 123 3.18 -1.43 -4.75
CA ALA A 123 4.43 -1.19 -5.45
C ALA A 123 5.27 -2.48 -5.56
N CYS A 124 6.35 -2.41 -6.33
CA CYS A 124 7.40 -3.43 -6.43
C CYS A 124 8.77 -2.76 -6.63
N PHE A 125 9.85 -3.55 -6.84
CA PHE A 125 11.19 -3.00 -7.09
C PHE A 125 11.25 -2.05 -8.29
N ASP A 126 10.43 -2.26 -9.34
CA ASP A 126 10.48 -1.44 -10.56
C ASP A 126 9.82 -0.08 -10.40
N CYS A 127 8.84 0.04 -9.51
CA CYS A 127 8.00 1.24 -9.47
C CYS A 127 7.84 1.87 -8.08
N GLY A 128 8.33 1.24 -7.03
CA GLY A 128 8.12 1.68 -5.67
C GLY A 128 9.33 2.33 -5.00
N PRO A 129 9.21 2.66 -3.72
CA PRO A 129 10.31 3.17 -2.93
C PRO A 129 11.43 2.13 -2.75
N HIS A 130 12.64 2.63 -2.49
CA HIS A 130 13.81 1.83 -2.21
C HIS A 130 14.41 2.21 -0.86
N ILE A 131 15.02 1.24 -0.18
CA ILE A 131 15.81 1.51 1.02
C ILE A 131 17.13 2.18 0.64
N THR A 132 17.66 2.98 1.55
CA THR A 132 18.93 3.67 1.35
C THR A 132 19.78 3.51 2.62
N TRP A 133 21.03 3.10 2.43
CA TRP A 133 22.02 3.08 3.50
C TRP A 133 22.88 4.35 3.48
N ARG A 134 23.01 4.99 4.62
CA ARG A 134 23.97 6.08 4.84
C ARG A 134 24.78 5.81 6.10
N GLU A 135 26.09 5.95 6.03
CA GLU A 135 26.93 5.88 7.20
C GLU A 135 26.81 7.15 8.02
N ALA A 136 26.64 7.01 9.33
CA ALA A 136 26.74 8.15 10.24
C ALA A 136 28.22 8.55 10.38
N VAL A 137 28.53 9.80 10.15
CA VAL A 137 29.87 10.36 10.39
C VAL A 137 29.83 11.11 11.71
N ASN A 138 30.63 10.65 12.69
CA ASN A 138 30.95 11.36 13.94
C ASN A 138 29.75 11.92 14.72
N GLY A 139 28.78 11.05 15.09
CA GLY A 139 27.74 11.41 16.05
C GLY A 139 26.58 12.23 15.52
N ASP A 140 26.53 12.52 14.22
CA ASP A 140 25.40 13.14 13.57
C ASP A 140 24.35 12.07 13.20
N ALA A 141 23.29 11.97 13.99
CA ALA A 141 22.17 11.05 13.74
C ALA A 141 21.43 11.32 12.41
N CYS A 142 21.73 12.40 11.71
CA CYS A 142 21.13 12.83 10.45
C CYS A 142 22.09 12.80 9.23
N GLY A 143 23.24 12.14 9.36
CA GLY A 143 24.09 11.73 8.24
C GLY A 143 24.42 12.80 7.21
N ASN A 144 25.17 13.82 7.60
CA ASN A 144 25.80 14.75 6.66
C ASN A 144 27.10 14.14 6.08
N SER A 145 27.01 12.85 5.68
CA SER A 145 28.13 12.16 5.03
C SER A 145 28.24 12.63 3.59
N SER A 146 29.45 13.02 3.17
CA SER A 146 29.78 13.29 1.77
C SER A 146 29.86 12.02 0.92
N ALA A 147 29.71 10.83 1.52
CA ALA A 147 29.69 9.57 0.82
C ALA A 147 28.35 9.39 0.08
N THR A 148 28.42 8.93 -1.16
CA THR A 148 27.22 8.57 -1.95
C THR A 148 26.47 7.45 -1.23
N PRO A 149 25.19 7.63 -0.92
CA PRO A 149 24.42 6.58 -0.25
C PRO A 149 24.30 5.34 -1.14
N ALA A 150 24.37 4.16 -0.54
CA ALA A 150 23.96 2.94 -1.24
C ALA A 150 22.43 2.92 -1.33
N VAL A 151 21.90 2.62 -2.51
CA VAL A 151 20.46 2.57 -2.78
C VAL A 151 20.07 1.17 -3.24
N GLY A 152 19.10 0.57 -2.58
CA GLY A 152 18.58 -0.77 -2.85
C GLY A 152 17.58 -0.78 -4.01
N THR A 153 18.00 -0.38 -5.21
CA THR A 153 17.13 -0.34 -6.40
C THR A 153 16.83 -1.72 -6.98
N THR A 154 17.61 -2.72 -6.63
CA THR A 154 17.36 -4.12 -6.96
C THR A 154 17.23 -4.94 -5.69
N ARG A 155 16.77 -6.19 -5.82
CA ARG A 155 16.70 -7.12 -4.70
C ARG A 155 18.08 -7.31 -4.07
N GLU A 156 19.09 -7.65 -4.86
CA GLU A 156 20.45 -7.92 -4.39
C GLU A 156 21.06 -6.71 -3.67
N ALA A 157 20.83 -5.51 -4.18
CA ALA A 157 21.28 -4.28 -3.53
C ALA A 157 20.53 -4.01 -2.23
N SER A 158 19.23 -4.31 -2.18
CA SER A 158 18.40 -4.20 -0.98
C SER A 158 18.83 -5.21 0.09
N ASP A 159 19.04 -6.46 -0.27
CA ASP A 159 19.52 -7.53 0.61
C ASP A 159 20.88 -7.18 1.22
N ALA A 160 21.82 -6.70 0.41
CA ALA A 160 23.14 -6.28 0.88
C ALA A 160 23.05 -5.10 1.89
N ILE A 161 22.09 -4.19 1.72
CA ILE A 161 21.85 -3.11 2.70
C ILE A 161 21.30 -3.68 4.01
N ILE A 162 20.35 -4.62 3.94
CA ILE A 162 19.74 -5.25 5.12
C ILE A 162 20.79 -6.07 5.89
N GLU A 163 21.59 -6.87 5.20
CA GLU A 163 22.70 -7.65 5.80
C GLU A 163 23.67 -6.73 6.56
N ARG A 164 24.03 -5.61 5.95
CA ARG A 164 24.91 -4.61 6.58
C ARG A 164 24.32 -3.96 7.84
N CYS A 165 22.99 -3.91 7.98
CA CYS A 165 22.33 -3.41 9.18
C CYS A 165 22.41 -4.37 10.37
N VAL A 166 22.74 -5.64 10.13
CA VAL A 166 22.74 -6.72 11.13
C VAL A 166 24.16 -6.95 11.69
N GLU A 167 25.19 -6.50 11.01
CA GLU A 167 26.60 -6.53 11.47
C GLU A 167 26.88 -5.42 12.50
#